data_1fb37dde7b3f5204e2d2501f6a4dddac
#
_entry.id   1fb37dde7b3f5204e2d2501f6a4dddac
#
_cell.length_a   1.000
_cell.length_b   1.000
_cell.length_c   1.000
_cell.angle_alpha   90.00
_cell.angle_beta   90.00
_cell.angle_gamma   90.00
#
_symmetry.space_group_name_H-M   'P 1'
#
loop_
_entity.id
_entity.type
_entity.pdbx_description
1 polymer ?
#
loop_
_entity_poly.entity_id
_entity_poly.type
_entity_poly.pdbx_seq_one_letter_code
_entity_poly.pdbx_strand_id
1 'polypeptide(L)'
;WSEISLVTGINLRSALRGEIMLFISAFDVIGPNMIGPSSSHTAGACSIALLARKMMPETIAKVRFLLYGSFAKTGKGHGTDRALLGGIMGFQTDDRRIPDSYTIADEMGLAYEFSYDTSEDDIYPNTVDIFMTGEKGFELSVRGESLGGGKVRISRINGVDVDFSGEYSTVIVVQKDKPGVVAHITKCLSDRGINIAFMKLFREARGETA
;
A
#
# COMPACT_ATOMS: atom_id res chain seq x y z
N TRP A 1 -7.10 2.32 -32.65
CA TRP A 1 -7.01 0.95 -32.15
C TRP A 1 -5.53 0.68 -31.89
N SER A 2 -5.02 0.97 -30.71
CA SER A 2 -3.72 0.53 -30.24
C SER A 2 -3.96 -0.67 -29.34
N GLU A 3 -3.44 -1.82 -29.77
CA GLU A 3 -3.44 -3.06 -29.01
C GLU A 3 -2.67 -2.84 -27.70
N ILE A 4 -3.37 -2.93 -26.58
CA ILE A 4 -2.73 -3.12 -25.26
C ILE A 4 -2.47 -4.61 -25.16
N SER A 5 -1.24 -5.01 -25.44
CA SER A 5 -0.77 -6.37 -25.18
C SER A 5 -0.71 -6.58 -23.66
N LEU A 6 -1.73 -7.23 -23.12
CA LEU A 6 -1.67 -7.81 -21.80
C LEU A 6 -0.67 -8.97 -21.86
N VAL A 7 0.53 -8.76 -21.32
CA VAL A 7 1.45 -9.87 -21.05
C VAL A 7 0.95 -10.57 -19.78
N THR A 8 -0.10 -11.36 -19.94
CA THR A 8 -0.46 -12.36 -18.93
C THR A 8 0.51 -13.53 -19.12
N GLY A 9 1.38 -13.78 -18.13
CA GLY A 9 2.32 -14.88 -18.13
C GLY A 9 1.68 -16.27 -18.01
N ILE A 10 0.53 -16.50 -18.68
CA ILE A 10 -0.15 -17.78 -18.73
C ILE A 10 -0.06 -18.31 -20.15
N ASN A 11 0.71 -19.40 -20.32
CA ASN A 11 0.73 -20.13 -21.57
C ASN A 11 -0.59 -20.92 -21.72
N LEU A 12 -1.49 -20.45 -22.58
CA LEU A 12 -2.81 -21.06 -22.82
C LEU A 12 -2.72 -22.55 -23.21
N ARG A 13 -1.60 -23.03 -23.76
CA ARG A 13 -1.41 -24.44 -24.12
C ARG A 13 -1.15 -25.36 -22.92
N SER A 14 -0.62 -24.83 -21.81
CA SER A 14 -0.41 -25.61 -20.58
C SER A 14 -1.66 -25.63 -19.69
N ALA A 15 -2.49 -24.61 -19.74
CA ALA A 15 -3.78 -24.57 -19.03
C ALA A 15 -4.75 -25.68 -19.47
N LEU A 16 -4.65 -26.14 -20.73
CA LEU A 16 -5.45 -27.25 -21.25
C LEU A 16 -4.99 -28.63 -20.74
N ARG A 17 -3.85 -28.73 -20.05
CA ARG A 17 -3.32 -29.97 -19.44
C ARG A 17 -3.34 -29.97 -17.92
N GLY A 18 -3.94 -28.97 -17.28
CA GLY A 18 -4.04 -28.89 -15.81
C GLY A 18 -2.71 -28.54 -15.10
N GLU A 19 -1.65 -28.20 -15.84
CA GLU A 19 -0.39 -27.74 -15.27
C GLU A 19 -0.32 -26.21 -15.33
N ILE A 20 -0.45 -25.54 -14.20
CA ILE A 20 -0.20 -24.10 -14.07
C ILE A 20 1.30 -23.90 -13.91
N MET A 21 2.01 -23.64 -14.99
CA MET A 21 3.37 -23.11 -14.88
C MET A 21 3.32 -21.63 -14.57
N LEU A 22 3.67 -21.26 -13.34
CA LEU A 22 3.95 -19.89 -12.96
C LEU A 22 5.26 -19.46 -13.66
N PHE A 23 5.13 -18.63 -14.69
CA PHE A 23 6.28 -18.03 -15.36
C PHE A 23 6.71 -16.81 -14.52
N ILE A 24 7.87 -16.90 -13.87
CA ILE A 24 8.50 -15.76 -13.19
C ILE A 24 9.35 -15.04 -14.23
N SER A 25 8.98 -13.83 -14.60
CA SER A 25 9.78 -12.97 -15.46
C SER A 25 11.07 -12.55 -14.75
N ALA A 26 12.17 -12.38 -15.50
CA ALA A 26 13.38 -11.75 -14.96
C ALA A 26 13.07 -10.37 -14.33
N PHE A 27 12.12 -9.64 -14.87
CA PHE A 27 11.65 -8.35 -14.32
C PHE A 27 10.89 -8.48 -12.99
N ASP A 28 10.32 -9.66 -12.68
CA ASP A 28 9.70 -9.93 -11.37
C ASP A 28 10.76 -10.17 -10.28
N VAL A 29 11.99 -10.51 -10.67
CA VAL A 29 13.12 -10.78 -9.77
C VAL A 29 13.99 -9.54 -9.58
N ILE A 30 14.02 -8.62 -10.57
CA ILE A 30 14.74 -7.36 -10.47
C ILE A 30 13.95 -6.44 -9.54
N GLY A 31 14.50 -6.18 -8.36
CA GLY A 31 13.92 -5.23 -7.42
C GLY A 31 13.93 -3.79 -7.95
N PRO A 32 13.13 -2.89 -7.37
CA PRO A 32 13.13 -1.48 -7.74
C PRO A 32 14.48 -0.83 -7.46
N ASN A 33 14.77 0.29 -8.15
CA ASN A 33 15.84 1.20 -7.70
C ASN A 33 15.53 1.62 -6.27
N MET A 34 16.48 1.43 -5.36
CA MET A 34 16.26 1.69 -3.95
C MET A 34 17.52 2.15 -3.22
N ILE A 35 17.33 2.90 -2.16
CA ILE A 35 18.35 3.20 -1.16
C ILE A 35 18.09 2.28 0.03
N GLY A 36 19.07 1.42 0.34
CA GLY A 36 19.00 0.48 1.45
C GLY A 36 19.20 -0.98 1.00
N PRO A 37 19.38 -1.91 1.96
CA PRO A 37 19.87 -3.25 1.68
C PRO A 37 18.76 -4.26 1.29
N SER A 38 17.48 -3.91 1.39
CA SER A 38 16.40 -4.89 1.29
C SER A 38 15.22 -4.40 0.45
N SER A 39 14.86 -5.15 -0.58
CA SER A 39 13.68 -4.86 -1.41
C SER A 39 12.35 -4.98 -0.65
N SER A 40 12.27 -5.82 0.37
CA SER A 40 11.07 -5.94 1.21
C SER A 40 11.08 -4.98 2.39
N HIS A 41 12.19 -4.90 3.13
CA HIS A 41 12.25 -4.11 4.37
C HIS A 41 12.53 -2.62 4.14
N THR A 42 13.15 -2.25 3.03
CA THR A 42 13.41 -0.84 2.71
C THR A 42 12.49 -0.35 1.61
N ALA A 43 12.60 -0.87 0.38
CA ALA A 43 11.78 -0.39 -0.73
C ALA A 43 10.29 -0.67 -0.51
N GLY A 44 9.93 -1.88 -0.04
CA GLY A 44 8.54 -2.23 0.27
C GLY A 44 7.94 -1.36 1.36
N ALA A 45 8.68 -1.11 2.44
CA ALA A 45 8.24 -0.22 3.51
C ALA A 45 8.01 1.22 3.01
N CYS A 46 8.96 1.76 2.24
CA CYS A 46 8.84 3.07 1.62
C CYS A 46 7.60 3.15 0.71
N SER A 47 7.38 2.13 -0.13
CA SER A 47 6.22 2.07 -1.05
C SER A 47 4.89 2.01 -0.31
N ILE A 48 4.79 1.24 0.79
CA ILE A 48 3.59 1.22 1.65
C ILE A 48 3.30 2.63 2.19
N ALA A 49 4.30 3.28 2.74
CA ALA A 49 4.16 4.62 3.31
C ALA A 49 3.80 5.68 2.24
N LEU A 50 4.37 5.59 1.04
CA LEU A 50 4.00 6.43 -0.10
C LEU A 50 2.53 6.24 -0.51
N LEU A 51 2.03 5.00 -0.53
CA LEU A 51 0.63 4.73 -0.83
C LEU A 51 -0.28 5.30 0.27
N ALA A 52 0.06 5.07 1.54
CA ALA A 52 -0.69 5.62 2.67
C ALA A 52 -0.75 7.15 2.61
N ARG A 53 0.38 7.81 2.34
CA ARG A 53 0.45 9.27 2.16
C ARG A 53 -0.47 9.78 1.04
N LYS A 54 -0.54 9.08 -0.10
CA LYS A 54 -1.40 9.48 -1.22
C LYS A 54 -2.89 9.45 -0.90
N MET A 55 -3.29 8.70 0.12
CA MET A 55 -4.68 8.62 0.57
C MET A 55 -5.05 9.75 1.55
N MET A 56 -4.06 10.47 2.12
CA MET A 56 -4.31 11.62 2.99
C MET A 56 -4.71 12.83 2.15
N PRO A 57 -5.87 13.45 2.43
CA PRO A 57 -6.35 14.62 1.69
C PRO A 57 -5.68 15.94 2.13
N GLU A 58 -4.87 15.90 3.17
CA GLU A 58 -4.23 17.07 3.78
C GLU A 58 -2.78 16.77 4.22
N THR A 59 -2.05 17.81 4.64
CA THR A 59 -0.70 17.66 5.19
C THR A 59 -0.74 16.84 6.47
N ILE A 60 0.18 15.87 6.60
CA ILE A 60 0.29 15.01 7.76
C ILE A 60 1.02 15.76 8.87
N ALA A 61 0.38 15.97 10.01
CA ALA A 61 0.97 16.56 11.20
C ALA A 61 1.59 15.52 12.13
N LYS A 62 0.97 14.33 12.20
CA LYS A 62 1.43 13.24 13.05
C LYS A 62 1.27 11.89 12.37
N VAL A 63 2.24 11.00 12.58
CA VAL A 63 2.19 9.60 12.13
C VAL A 63 2.65 8.66 13.24
N ARG A 64 1.97 7.54 13.41
CA ARG A 64 2.40 6.44 14.27
C ARG A 64 2.45 5.16 13.43
N PHE A 65 3.54 4.42 13.57
CA PHE A 65 3.75 3.14 12.94
C PHE A 65 3.71 2.03 13.98
N LEU A 66 2.98 0.96 13.68
CA LEU A 66 3.00 -0.28 14.43
C LEU A 66 3.48 -1.40 13.50
N LEU A 67 4.68 -1.89 13.74
CA LEU A 67 5.35 -2.89 12.93
C LEU A 67 5.13 -4.28 13.50
N TYR A 68 4.93 -5.26 12.63
CA TYR A 68 4.68 -6.65 13.00
C TYR A 68 5.73 -7.59 12.41
N GLY A 69 5.79 -8.79 12.95
CA GLY A 69 6.55 -9.93 12.43
C GLY A 69 8.01 -9.60 12.13
N SER A 70 8.44 -9.78 10.89
CA SER A 70 9.83 -9.51 10.47
C SER A 70 10.16 -8.02 10.49
N PHE A 71 9.22 -7.14 10.15
CA PHE A 71 9.41 -5.70 10.27
C PHE A 71 9.70 -5.29 11.71
N ALA A 72 9.02 -5.89 12.69
CA ALA A 72 9.26 -5.62 14.10
C ALA A 72 10.61 -6.17 14.58
N LYS A 73 10.97 -7.38 14.14
CA LYS A 73 12.17 -8.10 14.63
C LYS A 73 13.46 -7.57 14.00
N THR A 74 13.46 -7.21 12.73
CA THR A 74 14.68 -6.90 11.96
C THR A 74 14.70 -5.53 11.31
N GLY A 75 13.59 -4.78 11.39
CA GLY A 75 13.38 -3.53 10.66
C GLY A 75 14.45 -2.47 10.91
N LYS A 76 14.91 -2.28 12.16
CA LYS A 76 15.96 -1.32 12.50
C LYS A 76 17.28 -1.60 11.77
N GLY A 77 17.68 -2.86 11.64
CA GLY A 77 18.89 -3.26 10.93
C GLY A 77 18.82 -3.02 9.41
N HIS A 78 17.61 -3.00 8.84
CA HIS A 78 17.37 -2.79 7.42
C HIS A 78 16.89 -1.37 7.06
N GLY A 79 16.80 -0.45 8.05
CA GLY A 79 16.32 0.91 7.85
C GLY A 79 14.85 1.01 7.49
N THR A 80 14.02 0.04 7.92
CA THR A 80 12.57 0.02 7.67
C THR A 80 11.89 1.27 8.24
N ASP A 81 12.28 1.68 9.43
CA ASP A 81 11.82 2.88 10.11
C ASP A 81 12.09 4.15 9.29
N ARG A 82 13.32 4.31 8.79
CA ARG A 82 13.70 5.44 7.93
C ARG A 82 12.95 5.42 6.59
N ALA A 83 12.77 4.23 6.02
CA ALA A 83 12.06 4.06 4.77
C ALA A 83 10.56 4.40 4.91
N LEU A 84 9.91 3.96 6.00
CA LEU A 84 8.54 4.32 6.32
C LEU A 84 8.39 5.83 6.51
N LEU A 85 9.25 6.43 7.31
CA LEU A 85 9.21 7.87 7.58
C LEU A 85 9.47 8.69 6.31
N GLY A 86 10.47 8.27 5.50
CA GLY A 86 10.75 8.88 4.21
C GLY A 86 9.56 8.80 3.24
N GLY A 87 8.90 7.65 3.16
CA GLY A 87 7.70 7.47 2.34
C GLY A 87 6.54 8.38 2.76
N ILE A 88 6.33 8.59 4.07
CA ILE A 88 5.35 9.57 4.59
C ILE A 88 5.72 10.99 4.19
N MET A 89 7.00 11.34 4.15
CA MET A 89 7.47 12.63 3.65
C MET A 89 7.44 12.75 2.11
N GLY A 90 7.13 11.65 1.41
CA GLY A 90 6.99 11.60 -0.05
C GLY A 90 8.26 11.21 -0.80
N PHE A 91 9.26 10.65 -0.11
CA PHE A 91 10.48 10.16 -0.74
C PHE A 91 10.19 8.88 -1.53
N GLN A 92 10.74 8.80 -2.75
CA GLN A 92 10.70 7.58 -3.55
C GLN A 92 11.71 6.55 -2.99
N THR A 93 11.61 5.30 -3.44
CA THR A 93 12.45 4.20 -2.94
C THR A 93 13.95 4.41 -3.19
N ASP A 94 14.31 5.20 -4.19
CA ASP A 94 15.69 5.56 -4.58
C ASP A 94 16.13 6.93 -4.09
N ASP A 95 15.34 7.60 -3.25
CA ASP A 95 15.68 8.93 -2.73
C ASP A 95 16.83 8.84 -1.72
N ARG A 96 17.89 9.54 -2.02
CA ARG A 96 19.12 9.56 -1.20
C ARG A 96 18.94 10.16 0.18
N ARG A 97 17.81 10.83 0.45
CA ARG A 97 17.46 11.40 1.77
C ARG A 97 16.91 10.38 2.75
N ILE A 98 16.54 9.17 2.31
CA ILE A 98 15.99 8.11 3.19
C ILE A 98 16.86 7.86 4.43
N PRO A 99 18.21 7.79 4.37
CA PRO A 99 19.04 7.62 5.55
C PRO A 99 18.89 8.73 6.59
N ASP A 100 18.53 9.94 6.16
CA ASP A 100 18.42 11.14 7.00
C ASP A 100 16.95 11.46 7.38
N SER A 101 16.02 10.52 7.14
CA SER A 101 14.57 10.74 7.33
C SER A 101 14.18 11.26 8.71
N TYR A 102 14.86 10.86 9.77
CA TYR A 102 14.60 11.36 11.12
C TYR A 102 14.91 12.86 11.24
N THR A 103 16.10 13.27 10.82
CA THR A 103 16.54 14.67 10.86
C THR A 103 15.59 15.55 10.05
N ILE A 104 15.22 15.08 8.85
CA ILE A 104 14.34 15.84 7.95
C ILE A 104 12.93 15.93 8.55
N ALA A 105 12.41 14.86 9.14
CA ALA A 105 11.11 14.87 9.80
C ALA A 105 11.08 15.87 10.98
N ASP A 106 12.13 15.90 11.79
CA ASP A 106 12.27 16.85 12.90
C ASP A 106 12.31 18.30 12.37
N GLU A 107 13.07 18.57 11.31
CA GLU A 107 13.13 19.89 10.66
C GLU A 107 11.79 20.33 10.06
N MET A 108 10.99 19.38 9.57
CA MET A 108 9.65 19.62 9.03
C MET A 108 8.59 19.78 10.14
N GLY A 109 8.90 19.49 11.39
CA GLY A 109 7.95 19.45 12.49
C GLY A 109 6.94 18.33 12.43
N LEU A 110 7.24 17.24 11.68
CA LEU A 110 6.40 16.06 11.62
C LEU A 110 6.54 15.25 12.90
N ALA A 111 5.47 15.10 13.67
CA ALA A 111 5.46 14.22 14.83
C ALA A 111 5.39 12.75 14.39
N TYR A 112 6.28 11.89 14.89
CA TYR A 112 6.30 10.48 14.55
C TYR A 112 6.54 9.59 15.75
N GLU A 113 6.03 8.35 15.69
CA GLU A 113 6.19 7.33 16.73
C GLU A 113 6.30 5.94 16.07
N PHE A 114 7.20 5.10 16.61
CA PHE A 114 7.35 3.70 16.20
C PHE A 114 7.06 2.76 17.37
N SER A 115 6.19 1.79 17.12
CA SER A 115 5.86 0.68 18.02
C SER A 115 6.10 -0.64 17.33
N TYR A 116 6.40 -1.69 18.09
CA TYR A 116 6.77 -2.99 17.56
C TYR A 116 5.97 -4.08 18.27
N ASP A 117 5.24 -4.89 17.51
CA ASP A 117 4.55 -6.07 18.01
C ASP A 117 5.19 -7.33 17.45
N THR A 118 5.72 -8.15 18.34
CA THR A 118 6.37 -9.43 18.03
C THR A 118 5.54 -10.62 18.47
N SER A 119 4.34 -10.40 19.00
CA SER A 119 3.48 -11.43 19.59
C SER A 119 2.44 -11.99 18.63
N GLU A 120 2.10 -11.28 17.56
CA GLU A 120 1.15 -11.76 16.56
C GLU A 120 1.82 -12.70 15.55
N ASP A 121 1.45 -13.99 15.60
CA ASP A 121 2.00 -15.02 14.72
C ASP A 121 1.16 -15.23 13.43
N ASP A 122 -0.11 -14.85 13.43
CA ASP A 122 -1.05 -15.03 12.28
C ASP A 122 -1.06 -13.86 11.29
N ILE A 123 -0.14 -12.90 11.43
CA ILE A 123 -0.04 -11.74 10.55
C ILE A 123 1.06 -11.96 9.49
N TYR A 124 0.90 -11.36 8.29
CA TYR A 124 1.94 -11.43 7.27
C TYR A 124 3.27 -10.82 7.81
N PRO A 125 4.43 -11.48 7.62
CA PRO A 125 5.68 -11.12 8.33
C PRO A 125 6.16 -9.68 8.15
N ASN A 126 5.88 -9.06 7.00
CA ASN A 126 6.31 -7.71 6.65
C ASN A 126 5.12 -6.75 6.66
N THR A 127 4.41 -6.69 7.78
CA THR A 127 3.20 -5.86 7.95
C THR A 127 3.49 -4.63 8.80
N VAL A 128 2.86 -3.52 8.45
CA VAL A 128 2.84 -2.28 9.24
C VAL A 128 1.44 -1.66 9.23
N ASP A 129 0.97 -1.22 10.39
CA ASP A 129 -0.14 -0.30 10.53
C ASP A 129 0.40 1.13 10.63
N ILE A 130 -0.12 2.02 9.80
CA ILE A 130 0.23 3.43 9.72
C ILE A 130 -1.00 4.24 10.13
N PHE A 131 -0.90 4.97 11.24
CA PHE A 131 -1.94 5.86 11.74
C PHE A 131 -1.49 7.29 11.49
N MET A 132 -2.26 8.03 10.71
CA MET A 132 -1.93 9.39 10.30
C MET A 132 -3.00 10.35 10.78
N THR A 133 -2.56 11.52 11.27
CA THR A 133 -3.42 12.66 11.62
C THR A 133 -2.94 13.86 10.82
N GLY A 134 -3.85 14.49 10.10
CA GLY A 134 -3.57 15.69 9.32
C GLY A 134 -3.67 16.96 10.15
N GLU A 135 -3.17 18.08 9.61
CA GLU A 135 -3.18 19.40 10.28
C GLU A 135 -4.58 19.90 10.61
N LYS A 136 -5.60 19.48 9.84
CA LYS A 136 -7.00 19.87 10.07
C LYS A 136 -7.80 18.81 10.84
N GLY A 137 -7.11 17.77 11.34
CA GLY A 137 -7.68 16.75 12.18
C GLY A 137 -8.27 15.55 11.42
N PHE A 138 -8.03 15.41 10.10
CA PHE A 138 -8.42 14.20 9.39
C PHE A 138 -7.56 13.02 9.87
N GLU A 139 -8.21 11.90 10.20
CA GLU A 139 -7.55 10.69 10.65
C GLU A 139 -7.68 9.56 9.62
N LEU A 140 -6.59 8.86 9.39
CA LEU A 140 -6.55 7.71 8.49
C LEU A 140 -5.65 6.63 9.06
N SER A 141 -6.14 5.39 9.09
CA SER A 141 -5.34 4.21 9.40
C SER A 141 -5.23 3.30 8.18
N VAL A 142 -4.02 2.82 7.90
CA VAL A 142 -3.71 1.97 6.75
C VAL A 142 -2.86 0.81 7.19
N ARG A 143 -3.27 -0.43 6.88
CA ARG A 143 -2.42 -1.61 6.99
C ARG A 143 -1.81 -1.93 5.64
N GLY A 144 -0.49 -2.01 5.60
CA GLY A 144 0.26 -2.38 4.41
C GLY A 144 1.18 -3.58 4.64
N GLU A 145 1.35 -4.36 3.60
CA GLU A 145 2.18 -5.57 3.59
C GLU A 145 3.18 -5.51 2.44
N SER A 146 4.44 -5.80 2.74
CA SER A 146 5.48 -5.91 1.71
C SER A 146 5.62 -7.36 1.28
N LEU A 147 5.30 -7.63 0.03
CA LEU A 147 5.29 -8.98 -0.57
C LEU A 147 6.66 -9.41 -1.11
N GLY A 148 7.67 -8.54 -1.02
CA GLY A 148 9.00 -8.77 -1.59
C GLY A 148 9.15 -8.18 -2.99
N GLY A 149 10.41 -7.99 -3.44
CA GLY A 149 10.71 -7.40 -4.75
C GLY A 149 10.20 -5.96 -4.94
N GLY A 150 9.90 -5.24 -3.84
CA GLY A 150 9.27 -3.92 -3.88
C GLY A 150 7.76 -3.95 -4.10
N LYS A 151 7.16 -5.12 -4.30
CA LYS A 151 5.70 -5.29 -4.41
C LYS A 151 5.05 -5.13 -3.03
N VAL A 152 3.93 -4.43 -2.97
CA VAL A 152 3.19 -4.15 -1.74
C VAL A 152 1.70 -4.40 -1.91
N ARG A 153 1.02 -4.56 -0.80
CA ARG A 153 -0.43 -4.69 -0.72
C ARG A 153 -0.94 -3.83 0.42
N ILE A 154 -2.00 -3.09 0.19
CA ILE A 154 -2.79 -2.49 1.25
C ILE A 154 -3.91 -3.48 1.58
N SER A 155 -3.95 -3.94 2.82
CA SER A 155 -4.89 -4.98 3.29
C SER A 155 -5.97 -4.44 4.21
N ARG A 156 -5.83 -3.22 4.77
CA ARG A 156 -6.88 -2.60 5.60
C ARG A 156 -6.82 -1.08 5.55
N ILE A 157 -7.97 -0.42 5.55
CA ILE A 157 -8.12 1.03 5.66
C ILE A 157 -9.23 1.34 6.66
N ASN A 158 -8.94 2.12 7.71
CA ASN A 158 -9.87 2.49 8.77
C ASN A 158 -10.66 1.30 9.36
N GLY A 159 -9.99 0.16 9.55
CA GLY A 159 -10.61 -1.07 10.05
C GLY A 159 -11.25 -1.95 8.97
N VAL A 160 -11.53 -1.43 7.78
CA VAL A 160 -12.15 -2.18 6.67
C VAL A 160 -11.09 -2.95 5.90
N ASP A 161 -11.31 -4.25 5.72
CA ASP A 161 -10.42 -5.08 4.92
C ASP A 161 -10.55 -4.75 3.44
N VAL A 162 -9.40 -4.50 2.80
CA VAL A 162 -9.28 -4.17 1.38
C VAL A 162 -8.16 -5.01 0.75
N ASP A 163 -8.00 -4.94 -0.56
CA ASP A 163 -6.89 -5.63 -1.23
C ASP A 163 -6.56 -4.89 -2.53
N PHE A 164 -5.49 -4.09 -2.50
CA PHE A 164 -4.97 -3.43 -3.69
C PHE A 164 -3.46 -3.12 -3.57
N SER A 165 -2.77 -3.07 -4.70
CA SER A 165 -1.30 -2.90 -4.77
C SER A 165 -0.87 -1.45 -5.03
N GLY A 166 -1.76 -0.59 -5.50
CA GLY A 166 -1.42 0.75 -5.95
C GLY A 166 -0.77 0.83 -7.34
N GLU A 167 -0.68 -0.29 -8.07
CA GLU A 167 -0.16 -0.34 -9.44
C GLU A 167 -1.10 0.35 -10.45
N TYR A 168 -2.38 0.40 -10.14
CA TYR A 168 -3.40 1.03 -10.98
C TYR A 168 -3.97 2.29 -10.33
N SER A 169 -4.43 3.21 -11.16
CA SER A 169 -5.23 4.35 -10.68
C SER A 169 -6.49 3.83 -10.00
N THR A 170 -6.60 4.05 -8.69
CA THR A 170 -7.66 3.49 -7.84
C THR A 170 -8.49 4.60 -7.23
N VAL A 171 -9.81 4.45 -7.28
CA VAL A 171 -10.77 5.29 -6.56
C VAL A 171 -11.34 4.47 -5.42
N ILE A 172 -11.20 4.95 -4.19
CA ILE A 172 -11.77 4.35 -2.99
C ILE A 172 -12.96 5.22 -2.57
N VAL A 173 -14.13 4.60 -2.48
CA VAL A 173 -15.35 5.29 -2.05
C VAL A 173 -15.84 4.65 -0.76
N VAL A 174 -15.84 5.43 0.31
CA VAL A 174 -16.41 5.03 1.61
C VAL A 174 -17.81 5.62 1.73
N GLN A 175 -18.80 4.78 2.01
CA GLN A 175 -20.21 5.20 2.00
C GLN A 175 -21.06 4.34 2.93
N LYS A 176 -22.25 4.83 3.31
CA LYS A 176 -23.26 3.99 3.96
C LYS A 176 -23.84 3.01 2.93
N ASP A 177 -23.92 1.73 3.29
CA ASP A 177 -24.47 0.68 2.42
C ASP A 177 -25.96 0.90 2.15
N LYS A 178 -26.25 1.45 0.99
CA LYS A 178 -27.63 1.74 0.52
C LYS A 178 -27.84 1.24 -0.91
N PRO A 179 -29.05 0.76 -1.23
CA PRO A 179 -29.40 0.43 -2.61
C PRO A 179 -29.16 1.60 -3.56
N GLY A 180 -28.59 1.31 -4.74
CA GLY A 180 -28.38 2.30 -5.80
C GLY A 180 -27.06 3.06 -5.77
N VAL A 181 -26.25 2.99 -4.70
CA VAL A 181 -24.99 3.74 -4.64
C VAL A 181 -23.98 3.25 -5.67
N VAL A 182 -23.82 1.94 -5.83
CA VAL A 182 -22.94 1.38 -6.87
C VAL A 182 -23.36 1.85 -8.25
N ALA A 183 -24.65 1.82 -8.57
CA ALA A 183 -25.18 2.31 -9.82
C ALA A 183 -24.90 3.81 -10.04
N HIS A 184 -24.99 4.61 -8.97
CA HIS A 184 -24.66 6.04 -9.04
C HIS A 184 -23.17 6.26 -9.31
N ILE A 185 -22.27 5.56 -8.58
CA ILE A 185 -20.81 5.66 -8.76
C ILE A 185 -20.43 5.28 -10.20
N THR A 186 -20.89 4.13 -10.68
CA THR A 186 -20.57 3.65 -12.04
C THR A 186 -21.10 4.62 -13.11
N LYS A 187 -22.30 5.18 -12.91
CA LYS A 187 -22.84 6.21 -13.81
C LYS A 187 -21.96 7.47 -13.81
N CYS A 188 -21.55 7.98 -12.66
CA CYS A 188 -20.67 9.15 -12.55
C CYS A 188 -19.35 8.96 -13.27
N LEU A 189 -18.75 7.77 -13.21
CA LEU A 189 -17.51 7.42 -13.93
C LEU A 189 -17.77 7.32 -15.44
N SER A 190 -18.85 6.64 -15.86
CA SER A 190 -19.24 6.49 -17.24
C SER A 190 -19.54 7.85 -17.91
N ASP A 191 -20.26 8.74 -17.24
CA ASP A 191 -20.59 10.08 -17.74
C ASP A 191 -19.32 10.94 -17.98
N ARG A 192 -18.18 10.55 -17.39
CA ARG A 192 -16.87 11.19 -17.59
C ARG A 192 -15.95 10.42 -18.53
N GLY A 193 -16.44 9.39 -19.20
CA GLY A 193 -15.67 8.54 -20.10
C GLY A 193 -14.61 7.68 -19.39
N ILE A 194 -14.75 7.46 -18.08
CA ILE A 194 -13.81 6.63 -17.31
C ILE A 194 -14.28 5.18 -17.39
N ASN A 195 -13.43 4.32 -17.96
CA ASN A 195 -13.66 2.89 -17.98
C ASN A 195 -13.24 2.24 -16.68
N ILE A 196 -14.06 1.31 -16.16
CA ILE A 196 -13.78 0.53 -14.96
C ILE A 196 -13.20 -0.81 -15.40
N ALA A 197 -11.90 -1.02 -15.20
CA ALA A 197 -11.25 -2.30 -15.48
C ALA A 197 -11.57 -3.35 -14.41
N PHE A 198 -11.71 -2.91 -13.16
CA PHE A 198 -11.92 -3.78 -12.01
C PHE A 198 -12.69 -3.03 -10.91
N MET A 199 -13.56 -3.74 -10.19
CA MET A 199 -14.31 -3.20 -9.04
C MET A 199 -14.36 -4.26 -7.94
N LYS A 200 -14.00 -3.87 -6.72
CA LYS A 200 -14.23 -4.66 -5.50
C LYS A 200 -15.19 -3.92 -4.56
N LEU A 201 -16.06 -4.66 -3.92
CA LEU A 201 -16.94 -4.15 -2.87
C LEU A 201 -16.58 -4.87 -1.57
N PHE A 202 -16.33 -4.07 -0.56
CA PHE A 202 -16.10 -4.52 0.80
C PHE A 202 -17.26 -4.05 1.66
N ARG A 203 -17.71 -4.89 2.57
CA ARG A 203 -18.84 -4.59 3.47
C ARG A 203 -18.53 -5.16 4.83
N GLU A 204 -18.61 -4.34 5.87
CA GLU A 204 -18.46 -4.81 7.25
C GLU A 204 -19.72 -5.47 7.75
N ALA A 205 -20.86 -4.76 7.63
CA ALA A 205 -22.16 -5.31 7.96
C ALA A 205 -23.25 -4.70 7.07
N ARG A 206 -24.38 -5.38 6.96
CA ARG A 206 -25.52 -4.92 6.15
C ARG A 206 -26.10 -3.62 6.72
N GLY A 207 -26.08 -2.55 5.90
CA GLY A 207 -26.62 -1.24 6.29
C GLY A 207 -25.62 -0.31 6.99
N GLU A 208 -24.39 -0.79 7.24
CA GLU A 208 -23.29 0.02 7.79
C GLU A 208 -22.42 0.62 6.68
N THR A 209 -21.09 0.62 6.84
CA THR A 209 -20.16 1.21 5.85
C THR A 209 -19.78 0.18 4.79
N ALA A 210 -19.68 0.61 3.58
CA ALA A 210 -19.19 -0.20 2.48
C ALA A 210 -18.20 0.59 1.62
#